data_ccdac8e777c22b5195942d2aa2ef61c9
#
_entry.id   ccdac8e777c22b5195942d2aa2ef61c9
#
_cell.length_a   1.000
_cell.length_b   1.000
_cell.length_c   1.000
_cell.angle_alpha   90.00
_cell.angle_beta   90.00
_cell.angle_gamma   90.00
#
_symmetry.space_group_name_H-M   'P 1'
#
loop_
_entity.id
_entity.type
_entity.pdbx_description
1 polymer ?
#
loop_
_entity_poly.entity_id
_entity_poly.type
_entity_poly.pdbx_seq_one_letter_code
_entity_poly.pdbx_strand_id
1 'polypeptide(L)'
;MEKFSKDNVPCIFVDEIFDREFADQQLSPSIFTKPWIECFQTSLSAMQVLFKANSKLKQNWFNAAQKVKLPGRLDLRHNVLWSKNKKNFKTLLIDGGHNQDALLALSEFISSNNLSPCTLILGMASDKLHDTLRIPLKKLCRNADLIILTSVHSPRSATPELLESFLNNSGAMEHSPEIKLTTSVEDALEMSLSSPGTPVVAAGSFYLVGMVMHLLGINTDSTN
;
A
#
# COMPACT_ATOMS: atom_id res chain seq x y z
N MET A 1 19.20 -22.09 8.55
CA MET A 1 20.54 -21.60 8.92
C MET A 1 21.66 -21.95 7.93
N GLU A 2 21.67 -23.12 7.26
CA GLU A 2 22.81 -23.56 6.42
C GLU A 2 22.90 -22.99 4.99
N LYS A 3 21.91 -22.26 4.49
CA LYS A 3 21.88 -21.84 3.08
C LYS A 3 22.76 -20.63 2.73
N PHE A 4 23.21 -19.85 3.69
CA PHE A 4 23.99 -18.63 3.47
C PHE A 4 25.46 -18.74 3.88
N SER A 5 25.90 -19.89 4.40
CA SER A 5 27.29 -20.09 4.85
C SER A 5 28.27 -20.47 3.73
N LYS A 6 27.81 -20.65 2.48
CA LYS A 6 28.68 -21.12 1.38
C LYS A 6 29.76 -20.13 0.95
N ASP A 7 29.59 -18.84 1.20
CA ASP A 7 30.49 -17.79 0.68
C ASP A 7 31.26 -17.04 1.79
N ASN A 8 31.30 -17.55 3.01
CA ASN A 8 31.97 -16.87 4.17
C ASN A 8 31.57 -15.41 4.37
N VAL A 9 30.37 -15.01 3.92
CA VAL A 9 29.84 -13.67 4.17
C VAL A 9 29.26 -13.65 5.60
N PRO A 10 29.73 -12.77 6.50
CA PRO A 10 29.15 -12.66 7.83
C PRO A 10 27.70 -12.21 7.73
N CYS A 11 26.77 -13.05 8.17
CA CYS A 11 25.35 -12.73 8.26
C CYS A 11 25.00 -12.41 9.71
N ILE A 12 24.32 -11.28 9.91
CA ILE A 12 23.82 -10.86 11.21
C ILE A 12 22.28 -10.84 11.11
N PHE A 13 21.64 -11.56 12.02
CA PHE A 13 20.17 -11.61 12.05
C PHE A 13 19.61 -10.40 12.80
N VAL A 14 18.54 -9.82 12.29
CA VAL A 14 17.86 -8.65 12.89
C VAL A 14 17.48 -8.95 14.34
N ASP A 15 16.99 -10.15 14.62
CA ASP A 15 16.57 -10.59 15.96
C ASP A 15 17.70 -10.65 16.99
N GLU A 16 18.95 -10.69 16.55
CA GLU A 16 20.13 -10.68 17.42
C GLU A 16 20.57 -9.27 17.84
N ILE A 17 20.16 -8.27 17.08
CA ILE A 17 20.62 -6.88 17.26
C ILE A 17 19.49 -5.97 17.71
N PHE A 18 18.27 -6.27 17.27
CA PHE A 18 17.12 -5.41 17.47
C PHE A 18 16.51 -5.60 18.85
N ASP A 19 16.46 -4.51 19.61
CA ASP A 19 15.79 -4.47 20.91
C ASP A 19 14.28 -4.37 20.68
N ARG A 20 13.58 -5.51 20.73
CA ARG A 20 12.12 -5.60 20.52
C ARG A 20 11.34 -4.85 21.58
N GLU A 21 11.80 -4.90 22.86
CA GLU A 21 11.11 -4.20 23.95
C GLU A 21 11.10 -2.69 23.72
N PHE A 22 12.22 -2.15 23.23
CA PHE A 22 12.31 -0.74 22.89
C PHE A 22 11.38 -0.35 21.74
N ALA A 23 11.23 -1.20 20.74
CA ALA A 23 10.36 -0.94 19.61
C ALA A 23 8.87 -1.05 19.95
N ASP A 24 8.48 -2.09 20.69
CA ASP A 24 7.11 -2.34 21.07
C ASP A 24 6.54 -1.24 21.99
N GLN A 25 7.41 -0.62 22.81
CA GLN A 25 7.04 0.52 23.65
C GLN A 25 6.81 1.82 22.87
N GLN A 26 7.41 1.95 21.68
CA GLN A 26 7.45 3.21 20.91
C GLN A 26 6.58 3.19 19.65
N LEU A 27 6.26 2.01 19.11
CA LEU A 27 5.48 1.86 17.89
C LEU A 27 3.99 1.73 18.23
N SER A 28 3.19 2.70 17.81
CA SER A 28 1.74 2.56 17.86
C SER A 28 1.29 1.61 16.73
N PRO A 29 0.64 0.47 17.03
CA PRO A 29 0.14 -0.48 16.02
C PRO A 29 -0.88 0.15 15.06
N SER A 30 -1.49 1.27 15.45
CA SER A 30 -2.48 1.97 14.63
C SER A 30 -1.87 2.74 13.44
N ILE A 31 -0.56 2.97 13.45
CA ILE A 31 0.12 3.77 12.43
C ILE A 31 0.96 2.88 11.49
N PHE A 32 1.42 1.73 11.98
CA PHE A 32 2.37 0.90 11.26
C PHE A 32 1.83 -0.52 11.05
N THR A 33 1.78 -0.95 9.78
CA THR A 33 1.51 -2.34 9.45
C THR A 33 2.72 -3.23 9.77
N LYS A 34 2.48 -4.53 9.97
CA LYS A 34 3.55 -5.51 10.26
C LYS A 34 4.71 -5.45 9.24
N PRO A 35 4.51 -5.42 7.92
CA PRO A 35 5.61 -5.29 6.96
C PRO A 35 6.40 -4.00 7.11
N TRP A 36 5.74 -2.91 7.49
CA TRP A 36 6.41 -1.64 7.74
C TRP A 36 7.33 -1.72 8.96
N ILE A 37 6.85 -2.35 10.03
CA ILE A 37 7.63 -2.60 11.24
C ILE A 37 8.87 -3.45 10.92
N GLU A 38 8.72 -4.53 10.14
CA GLU A 38 9.83 -5.40 9.74
C GLU A 38 10.89 -4.67 8.91
N CYS A 39 10.47 -3.84 7.94
CA CYS A 39 11.39 -2.99 7.16
C CYS A 39 12.12 -1.97 8.06
N PHE A 40 11.41 -1.39 9.00
CA PHE A 40 11.95 -0.44 9.96
C PHE A 40 12.98 -1.09 10.88
N GLN A 41 12.67 -2.26 11.45
CA GLN A 41 13.57 -3.06 12.27
C GLN A 41 14.86 -3.40 11.52
N THR A 42 14.73 -3.85 10.27
CA THR A 42 15.89 -4.15 9.41
C THR A 42 16.77 -2.92 9.19
N SER A 43 16.16 -1.78 8.92
CA SER A 43 16.87 -0.51 8.68
C SER A 43 17.63 -0.04 9.94
N LEU A 44 16.96 -0.08 11.10
CA LEU A 44 17.59 0.31 12.37
C LEU A 44 18.72 -0.64 12.75
N SER A 45 18.56 -1.95 12.53
CA SER A 45 19.60 -2.93 12.79
C SER A 45 20.82 -2.69 11.90
N ALA A 46 20.62 -2.44 10.61
CA ALA A 46 21.71 -2.09 9.70
C ALA A 46 22.45 -0.81 10.14
N MET A 47 21.72 0.22 10.53
CA MET A 47 22.28 1.47 11.05
C MET A 47 23.08 1.23 12.35
N GLN A 48 22.58 0.37 13.24
CA GLN A 48 23.26 0.03 14.48
C GLN A 48 24.60 -0.65 14.23
N VAL A 49 24.65 -1.59 13.27
CA VAL A 49 25.90 -2.28 12.88
C VAL A 49 26.89 -1.30 12.26
N LEU A 50 26.43 -0.46 11.33
CA LEU A 50 27.28 0.46 10.58
C LEU A 50 27.87 1.57 11.46
N PHE A 51 27.10 2.10 12.39
CA PHE A 51 27.47 3.30 13.14
C PHE A 51 27.79 3.03 14.62
N LYS A 52 27.75 1.78 15.09
CA LYS A 52 27.99 1.41 16.51
C LYS A 52 27.24 2.32 17.48
N ALA A 53 25.96 2.52 17.23
CA ALA A 53 25.14 3.58 17.83
C ALA A 53 24.95 3.40 19.34
N ASN A 54 25.05 4.50 20.08
CA ASN A 54 24.62 4.60 21.48
C ASN A 54 23.06 4.80 21.57
N SER A 55 22.52 4.71 22.77
CA SER A 55 21.08 4.81 23.03
C SER A 55 20.44 6.13 22.52
N LYS A 56 21.14 7.26 22.67
CA LYS A 56 20.65 8.57 22.21
C LYS A 56 20.55 8.63 20.68
N LEU A 57 21.52 8.04 19.97
CA LEU A 57 21.52 8.00 18.52
C LEU A 57 20.41 7.09 18.00
N LYS A 58 20.16 5.95 18.65
CA LYS A 58 19.04 5.05 18.36
C LYS A 58 17.69 5.78 18.49
N GLN A 59 17.49 6.55 19.57
CA GLN A 59 16.26 7.30 19.77
C GLN A 59 16.06 8.38 18.69
N ASN A 60 17.12 9.07 18.28
CA ASN A 60 17.03 10.06 17.20
C ASN A 60 16.67 9.43 15.87
N TRP A 61 17.24 8.28 15.53
CA TRP A 61 16.87 7.55 14.31
C TRP A 61 15.43 7.07 14.34
N PHE A 62 14.99 6.57 15.48
CA PHE A 62 13.62 6.16 15.68
C PHE A 62 12.65 7.32 15.45
N ASN A 63 12.89 8.46 16.07
CA ASN A 63 12.08 9.66 15.91
C ASN A 63 12.09 10.20 14.46
N ALA A 64 13.21 10.07 13.76
CA ALA A 64 13.33 10.46 12.37
C ALA A 64 12.51 9.50 11.46
N ALA A 65 12.63 8.20 11.70
CA ALA A 65 11.95 7.19 10.89
C ALA A 65 10.43 7.25 11.01
N GLN A 66 9.89 7.61 12.16
CA GLN A 66 8.45 7.83 12.34
C GLN A 66 7.89 8.97 11.47
N LYS A 67 8.75 9.90 11.05
CA LYS A 67 8.37 11.03 10.18
C LYS A 67 8.48 10.71 8.70
N VAL A 68 9.09 9.58 8.35
CA VAL A 68 9.26 9.18 6.95
C VAL A 68 7.90 8.83 6.35
N LYS A 69 7.51 9.55 5.35
CA LYS A 69 6.36 9.24 4.49
C LYS A 69 6.88 8.83 3.13
N LEU A 70 6.50 7.66 2.68
CA LEU A 70 6.86 7.17 1.35
C LEU A 70 5.66 7.38 0.42
N PRO A 71 5.76 8.27 -0.58
CA PRO A 71 4.69 8.50 -1.54
C PRO A 71 4.23 7.18 -2.18
N GLY A 72 2.92 6.93 -2.16
CA GLY A 72 2.35 5.69 -2.71
C GLY A 72 2.64 4.42 -1.92
N ARG A 73 2.98 4.53 -0.65
CA ARG A 73 3.10 3.42 0.30
C ARG A 73 2.26 3.70 1.54
N LEU A 74 1.05 3.12 1.61
CA LEU A 74 0.03 3.43 2.61
C LEU A 74 -0.12 4.95 2.80
N ASP A 75 -0.05 5.68 1.68
CA ASP A 75 -0.03 7.14 1.64
C ASP A 75 -1.46 7.66 1.82
N LEU A 76 -1.84 7.88 3.08
CA LEU A 76 -3.15 8.36 3.47
C LEU A 76 -3.18 9.89 3.46
N ARG A 77 -4.07 10.45 2.65
CA ARG A 77 -4.25 11.89 2.46
C ARG A 77 -5.69 12.31 2.71
N HIS A 78 -5.84 13.52 3.23
CA HIS A 78 -7.15 14.10 3.48
C HIS A 78 -7.32 15.41 2.69
N ASN A 79 -8.57 15.67 2.27
CA ASN A 79 -8.94 16.89 1.57
C ASN A 79 -8.10 17.18 0.32
N VAL A 80 -7.88 16.15 -0.51
CA VAL A 80 -7.11 16.27 -1.75
C VAL A 80 -8.00 16.90 -2.82
N LEU A 81 -7.65 18.12 -3.22
CA LEU A 81 -8.36 18.83 -4.28
C LEU A 81 -7.90 18.35 -5.66
N TRP A 82 -8.83 17.87 -6.46
CA TRP A 82 -8.61 17.64 -7.88
C TRP A 82 -8.92 18.92 -8.66
N SER A 83 -7.90 19.70 -8.95
CA SER A 83 -8.03 21.05 -9.52
C SER A 83 -8.73 21.09 -10.87
N LYS A 84 -8.58 20.04 -11.71
CA LYS A 84 -9.16 19.95 -13.05
C LYS A 84 -10.70 19.99 -13.05
N ASN A 85 -11.33 19.31 -12.11
CA ASN A 85 -12.80 19.22 -12.00
C ASN A 85 -13.38 19.85 -10.74
N LYS A 86 -12.55 20.53 -9.93
CA LYS A 86 -12.91 21.20 -8.67
C LYS A 86 -13.60 20.28 -7.67
N LYS A 87 -13.34 18.97 -7.75
CA LYS A 87 -13.83 17.96 -6.82
C LYS A 87 -12.80 17.70 -5.73
N ASN A 88 -13.24 17.20 -4.58
CA ASN A 88 -12.37 16.95 -3.43
C ASN A 88 -12.54 15.52 -2.93
N PHE A 89 -11.42 14.82 -2.76
CA PHE A 89 -11.34 13.56 -2.03
C PHE A 89 -11.20 13.85 -0.55
N LYS A 90 -12.22 13.57 0.26
CA LYS A 90 -12.14 13.73 1.71
C LYS A 90 -11.05 12.87 2.31
N THR A 91 -10.98 11.62 1.85
CA THR A 91 -9.97 10.64 2.26
C THR A 91 -9.54 9.85 1.04
N LEU A 92 -8.24 9.86 0.77
CA LEU A 92 -7.60 9.15 -0.32
C LEU A 92 -6.41 8.35 0.22
N LEU A 93 -6.43 7.04 0.03
CA LEU A 93 -5.32 6.14 0.33
C LEU A 93 -4.69 5.68 -0.97
N ILE A 94 -3.39 5.84 -1.10
CA ILE A 94 -2.63 5.47 -2.30
C ILE A 94 -1.57 4.44 -1.91
N ASP A 95 -1.61 3.25 -2.56
CA ASP A 95 -0.65 2.19 -2.28
C ASP A 95 -0.25 1.40 -3.53
N GLY A 96 1.06 1.30 -3.80
CA GLY A 96 1.61 0.56 -4.94
C GLY A 96 1.81 -0.94 -4.69
N GLY A 97 1.26 -1.47 -3.61
CA GLY A 97 1.35 -2.90 -3.27
C GLY A 97 0.75 -3.79 -4.35
N HIS A 98 1.51 -4.79 -4.78
CA HIS A 98 1.14 -5.67 -5.88
C HIS A 98 1.60 -7.13 -5.67
N ASN A 99 1.94 -7.48 -4.43
CA ASN A 99 2.26 -8.83 -3.99
C ASN A 99 1.37 -9.23 -2.81
N GLN A 100 1.43 -10.48 -2.43
CA GLN A 100 0.59 -11.06 -1.39
C GLN A 100 0.65 -10.26 -0.08
N ASP A 101 1.85 -10.03 0.44
CA ASP A 101 2.03 -9.42 1.76
C ASP A 101 1.60 -7.95 1.75
N ALA A 102 1.89 -7.21 0.68
CA ALA A 102 1.49 -5.83 0.54
C ALA A 102 -0.05 -5.67 0.45
N LEU A 103 -0.73 -6.54 -0.31
CA LEU A 103 -2.19 -6.50 -0.42
C LEU A 103 -2.88 -6.88 0.90
N LEU A 104 -2.32 -7.84 1.65
CA LEU A 104 -2.81 -8.19 2.98
C LEU A 104 -2.62 -7.04 3.96
N ALA A 105 -1.43 -6.42 3.97
CA ALA A 105 -1.14 -5.26 4.80
C ALA A 105 -2.05 -4.07 4.48
N LEU A 106 -2.32 -3.81 3.20
CA LEU A 106 -3.26 -2.77 2.76
C LEU A 106 -4.67 -3.06 3.26
N SER A 107 -5.16 -4.31 3.11
CA SER A 107 -6.48 -4.71 3.60
C SER A 107 -6.62 -4.52 5.12
N GLU A 108 -5.59 -4.90 5.87
CA GLU A 108 -5.53 -4.70 7.32
C GLU A 108 -5.50 -3.22 7.70
N PHE A 109 -4.72 -2.42 7.00
CA PHE A 109 -4.65 -0.97 7.20
C PHE A 109 -6.01 -0.30 6.98
N ILE A 110 -6.73 -0.65 5.91
CA ILE A 110 -8.07 -0.11 5.61
C ILE A 110 -9.02 -0.43 6.77
N SER A 111 -9.05 -1.69 7.24
CA SER A 111 -9.93 -2.11 8.33
C SER A 111 -9.58 -1.43 9.65
N SER A 112 -8.29 -1.37 10.00
CA SER A 112 -7.81 -0.82 11.28
C SER A 112 -7.96 0.70 11.39
N ASN A 113 -8.04 1.40 10.25
CA ASN A 113 -8.18 2.86 10.21
C ASN A 113 -9.61 3.33 9.88
N ASN A 114 -10.61 2.43 9.98
CA ASN A 114 -12.01 2.74 9.71
C ASN A 114 -12.25 3.33 8.31
N LEU A 115 -11.52 2.84 7.30
CA LEU A 115 -11.66 3.24 5.91
C LEU A 115 -12.61 2.33 5.12
N SER A 116 -13.21 1.34 5.76
CA SER A 116 -14.24 0.47 5.20
C SER A 116 -15.63 0.95 5.64
N PRO A 117 -16.65 0.95 4.74
CA PRO A 117 -16.53 0.62 3.33
C PRO A 117 -15.85 1.73 2.51
N CYS A 118 -15.17 1.34 1.42
CA CYS A 118 -14.46 2.28 0.55
C CYS A 118 -14.82 2.07 -0.94
N THR A 119 -14.40 3.01 -1.77
CA THR A 119 -14.30 2.82 -3.22
C THR A 119 -12.87 2.41 -3.56
N LEU A 120 -12.69 1.21 -4.12
CA LEU A 120 -11.39 0.68 -4.52
C LEU A 120 -11.14 0.88 -6.02
N ILE A 121 -10.13 1.66 -6.38
CA ILE A 121 -9.58 1.71 -7.74
C ILE A 121 -8.43 0.71 -7.81
N LEU A 122 -8.55 -0.31 -8.65
CA LEU A 122 -7.58 -1.38 -8.77
C LEU A 122 -7.01 -1.47 -10.20
N GLY A 123 -5.69 -1.38 -10.32
CA GLY A 123 -4.98 -1.58 -11.59
C GLY A 123 -3.66 -2.31 -11.35
N MET A 124 -3.47 -3.42 -12.07
CA MET A 124 -2.33 -4.33 -11.85
C MET A 124 -1.64 -4.68 -13.17
N ALA A 125 -0.41 -5.17 -13.07
CA ALA A 125 0.26 -5.81 -14.19
C ALA A 125 -0.24 -7.24 -14.37
N SER A 126 -0.41 -7.70 -15.61
CA SER A 126 -0.93 -9.02 -15.95
C SER A 126 -0.03 -10.16 -15.46
N ASP A 127 1.29 -9.95 -15.48
CA ASP A 127 2.30 -10.89 -14.98
C ASP A 127 2.29 -11.05 -13.45
N LYS A 128 1.50 -10.26 -12.74
CA LYS A 128 1.30 -10.36 -11.28
C LYS A 128 0.06 -11.16 -10.89
N LEU A 129 -0.82 -11.48 -11.83
CA LEU A 129 -2.07 -12.20 -11.56
C LEU A 129 -1.81 -13.70 -11.40
N HIS A 130 -1.31 -14.08 -10.24
CA HIS A 130 -1.05 -15.48 -9.85
C HIS A 130 -2.04 -15.96 -8.80
N ASP A 131 -2.21 -17.27 -8.69
CA ASP A 131 -3.12 -17.89 -7.71
C ASP A 131 -2.84 -17.47 -6.27
N THR A 132 -1.59 -17.17 -5.93
CA THR A 132 -1.21 -16.65 -4.61
C THR A 132 -1.86 -15.31 -4.25
N LEU A 133 -2.31 -14.53 -5.26
CA LEU A 133 -3.00 -13.25 -5.03
C LEU A 133 -4.51 -13.37 -4.83
N ARG A 134 -5.11 -14.54 -5.07
CA ARG A 134 -6.57 -14.72 -4.95
C ARG A 134 -7.08 -14.37 -3.56
N ILE A 135 -6.46 -14.92 -2.52
CA ILE A 135 -6.85 -14.67 -1.13
C ILE A 135 -6.59 -13.21 -0.73
N PRO A 136 -5.40 -12.62 -0.97
CA PRO A 136 -5.14 -11.21 -0.69
C PRO A 136 -6.11 -10.26 -1.37
N LEU A 137 -6.37 -10.44 -2.67
CA LEU A 137 -7.30 -9.61 -3.40
C LEU A 137 -8.74 -9.77 -2.89
N LYS A 138 -9.18 -11.00 -2.58
CA LYS A 138 -10.47 -11.24 -1.97
C LYS A 138 -10.63 -10.48 -0.63
N LYS A 139 -9.60 -10.52 0.22
CA LYS A 139 -9.60 -9.75 1.48
C LYS A 139 -9.65 -8.24 1.24
N LEU A 140 -8.88 -7.74 0.28
CA LEU A 140 -8.88 -6.31 -0.07
C LEU A 140 -10.27 -5.89 -0.58
N CYS A 141 -10.86 -6.64 -1.49
CA CYS A 141 -12.16 -6.34 -2.09
C CYS A 141 -13.32 -6.35 -1.07
N ARG A 142 -13.21 -7.11 0.02
CA ARG A 142 -14.22 -7.10 1.11
C ARG A 142 -14.36 -5.75 1.80
N ASN A 143 -13.37 -4.88 1.71
CA ASN A 143 -13.43 -3.55 2.27
C ASN A 143 -14.17 -2.53 1.36
N ALA A 144 -14.58 -2.93 0.16
CA ALA A 144 -15.14 -2.03 -0.83
C ALA A 144 -16.62 -2.33 -1.13
N ASP A 145 -17.43 -1.27 -1.26
CA ASP A 145 -18.79 -1.34 -1.82
C ASP A 145 -18.75 -1.12 -3.34
N LEU A 146 -17.77 -0.37 -3.83
CA LEU A 146 -17.52 -0.13 -5.25
C LEU A 146 -16.07 -0.47 -5.60
N ILE A 147 -15.88 -1.30 -6.63
CA ILE A 147 -14.57 -1.61 -7.19
C ILE A 147 -14.51 -1.08 -8.63
N ILE A 148 -13.54 -0.25 -8.93
CA ILE A 148 -13.29 0.27 -10.26
C ILE A 148 -12.00 -0.36 -10.78
N LEU A 149 -12.15 -1.23 -11.77
CA LEU A 149 -11.01 -1.90 -12.40
C LEU A 149 -10.52 -1.06 -13.56
N THR A 150 -9.22 -0.75 -13.60
CA THR A 150 -8.65 0.12 -14.61
C THR A 150 -7.34 -0.42 -15.19
N SER A 151 -7.06 -0.07 -16.43
CA SER A 151 -5.74 -0.27 -17.03
C SER A 151 -4.77 0.80 -16.53
N VAL A 152 -3.49 0.45 -16.51
CA VAL A 152 -2.39 1.39 -16.26
C VAL A 152 -1.56 1.56 -17.53
N HIS A 153 -1.00 2.74 -17.77
CA HIS A 153 -0.17 2.98 -18.97
C HIS A 153 1.17 2.20 -18.87
N SER A 154 1.09 0.91 -19.17
CA SER A 154 2.23 -0.01 -19.19
C SER A 154 1.94 -1.14 -20.18
N PRO A 155 2.95 -1.60 -20.96
CA PRO A 155 2.80 -2.78 -21.82
C PRO A 155 2.42 -4.06 -21.07
N ARG A 156 2.65 -4.08 -19.74
CA ARG A 156 2.31 -5.20 -18.87
C ARG A 156 0.97 -5.02 -18.15
N SER A 157 0.21 -3.98 -18.46
CA SER A 157 -1.07 -3.76 -17.80
C SER A 157 -2.04 -4.90 -18.04
N ALA A 158 -2.68 -5.38 -16.99
CA ALA A 158 -3.89 -6.18 -17.14
C ALA A 158 -5.01 -5.30 -17.69
N THR A 159 -5.86 -5.87 -18.53
CA THR A 159 -7.11 -5.19 -18.92
C THR A 159 -8.12 -5.26 -17.77
N PRO A 160 -9.07 -4.33 -17.71
CA PRO A 160 -10.15 -4.37 -16.70
C PRO A 160 -10.90 -5.70 -16.69
N GLU A 161 -11.18 -6.26 -17.88
CA GLU A 161 -11.89 -7.53 -18.04
C GLU A 161 -11.07 -8.72 -17.53
N LEU A 162 -9.74 -8.69 -17.72
CA LEU A 162 -8.84 -9.71 -17.18
C LEU A 162 -8.83 -9.67 -15.65
N LEU A 163 -8.78 -8.46 -15.06
CA LEU A 163 -8.87 -8.27 -13.62
C LEU A 163 -10.20 -8.77 -13.07
N GLU A 164 -11.32 -8.42 -13.72
CA GLU A 164 -12.65 -8.88 -13.34
C GLU A 164 -12.75 -10.41 -13.37
N SER A 165 -12.33 -11.03 -14.48
CA SER A 165 -12.28 -12.48 -14.61
C SER A 165 -11.44 -13.14 -13.51
N PHE A 166 -10.30 -12.56 -13.19
CA PHE A 166 -9.43 -13.07 -12.13
C PHE A 166 -10.10 -12.99 -10.75
N LEU A 167 -10.77 -11.89 -10.44
CA LEU A 167 -11.52 -11.71 -9.19
C LEU A 167 -12.69 -12.69 -9.09
N ASN A 168 -13.48 -12.85 -10.14
CA ASN A 168 -14.63 -13.77 -10.18
C ASN A 168 -14.20 -15.23 -10.00
N ASN A 169 -13.08 -15.63 -10.59
CA ASN A 169 -12.51 -16.99 -10.44
C ASN A 169 -11.86 -17.22 -9.07
N SER A 170 -11.73 -16.19 -8.23
CA SER A 170 -11.15 -16.29 -6.88
C SER A 170 -12.10 -16.87 -5.83
N GLY A 171 -13.29 -17.28 -6.24
CA GLY A 171 -14.38 -17.77 -5.39
C GLY A 171 -15.30 -16.65 -4.92
N ALA A 172 -16.56 -16.98 -4.67
CA ALA A 172 -17.60 -16.01 -4.34
C ALA A 172 -17.16 -15.06 -3.22
N MET A 173 -17.28 -13.77 -3.48
CA MET A 173 -17.20 -12.76 -2.44
C MET A 173 -18.49 -12.87 -1.62
N GLU A 174 -18.40 -13.03 -0.31
CA GLU A 174 -19.56 -13.08 0.60
C GLU A 174 -20.39 -11.78 0.54
N HIS A 175 -19.73 -10.69 0.18
CA HIS A 175 -20.27 -9.40 -0.16
C HIS A 175 -20.02 -9.18 -1.67
N SER A 176 -21.02 -8.73 -2.39
CA SER A 176 -20.91 -8.47 -3.83
C SER A 176 -20.80 -6.95 -4.05
N PRO A 177 -19.58 -6.40 -4.07
CA PRO A 177 -19.40 -4.99 -4.40
C PRO A 177 -19.87 -4.71 -5.85
N GLU A 178 -20.30 -3.50 -6.11
CA GLU A 178 -20.49 -3.04 -7.49
C GLU A 178 -19.14 -3.02 -8.21
N ILE A 179 -19.05 -3.59 -9.41
CA ILE A 179 -17.82 -3.56 -10.22
C ILE A 179 -18.04 -2.67 -11.44
N LYS A 180 -17.14 -1.72 -11.66
CA LYS A 180 -17.08 -0.88 -12.85
C LYS A 180 -15.75 -1.07 -13.57
N LEU A 181 -15.79 -1.03 -14.90
CA LEU A 181 -14.63 -1.19 -15.75
C LEU A 181 -14.35 0.11 -16.49
N THR A 182 -13.08 0.49 -16.57
CA THR A 182 -12.61 1.60 -17.40
C THR A 182 -11.17 1.39 -17.81
N THR A 183 -10.77 1.90 -18.96
CA THR A 183 -9.36 1.88 -19.40
C THR A 183 -8.61 3.15 -19.01
N SER A 184 -9.31 4.13 -18.43
CA SER A 184 -8.77 5.44 -18.06
C SER A 184 -8.69 5.59 -16.54
N VAL A 185 -7.51 5.92 -16.03
CA VAL A 185 -7.31 6.23 -14.60
C VAL A 185 -8.04 7.52 -14.23
N GLU A 186 -8.17 8.47 -15.16
CA GLU A 186 -8.92 9.70 -14.95
C GLU A 186 -10.42 9.41 -14.76
N ASP A 187 -11.00 8.57 -15.62
CA ASP A 187 -12.41 8.16 -15.49
C ASP A 187 -12.62 7.34 -14.20
N ALA A 188 -11.66 6.50 -13.82
CA ALA A 188 -11.72 5.79 -12.55
C ALA A 188 -11.77 6.73 -11.34
N LEU A 189 -10.99 7.80 -11.35
CA LEU A 189 -11.05 8.86 -10.33
C LEU A 189 -12.40 9.58 -10.36
N GLU A 190 -12.96 9.88 -11.52
CA GLU A 190 -14.29 10.51 -11.62
C GLU A 190 -15.40 9.60 -11.08
N MET A 191 -15.38 8.33 -11.47
CA MET A 191 -16.34 7.33 -10.98
C MET A 191 -16.26 7.17 -9.46
N SER A 192 -15.07 7.23 -8.89
CA SER A 192 -14.86 7.07 -7.44
C SER A 192 -15.48 8.21 -6.61
N LEU A 193 -15.74 9.35 -7.21
CA LEU A 193 -16.38 10.50 -6.56
C LEU A 193 -17.91 10.48 -6.67
N SER A 194 -18.51 9.43 -7.23
CA SER A 194 -19.97 9.27 -7.30
C SER A 194 -20.62 9.10 -5.92
N SER A 195 -19.87 8.63 -4.94
CA SER A 195 -20.31 8.48 -3.54
C SER A 195 -19.57 9.49 -2.64
N PRO A 196 -20.10 10.71 -2.47
CA PRO A 196 -19.42 11.75 -1.69
C PRO A 196 -19.17 11.34 -0.26
N GLY A 197 -17.92 11.50 0.18
CA GLY A 197 -17.52 11.22 1.56
C GLY A 197 -17.01 9.81 1.81
N THR A 198 -17.21 8.88 0.88
CA THR A 198 -16.64 7.52 0.95
C THR A 198 -15.11 7.60 0.76
N PRO A 199 -14.32 6.92 1.59
CA PRO A 199 -12.88 6.81 1.37
C PRO A 199 -12.56 6.19 0.00
N VAL A 200 -11.60 6.76 -0.73
CA VAL A 200 -11.12 6.21 -2.00
C VAL A 200 -9.76 5.57 -1.78
N VAL A 201 -9.59 4.36 -2.26
CA VAL A 201 -8.33 3.60 -2.21
C VAL A 201 -7.87 3.32 -3.63
N ALA A 202 -6.67 3.78 -4.01
CA ALA A 202 -6.06 3.46 -5.29
C ALA A 202 -4.87 2.51 -5.08
N ALA A 203 -4.95 1.29 -5.63
CA ALA A 203 -4.00 0.24 -5.32
C ALA A 203 -3.68 -0.74 -6.45
N GLY A 204 -2.62 -1.52 -6.29
CA GLY A 204 -2.26 -2.67 -7.12
C GLY A 204 -1.08 -2.45 -8.06
N SER A 205 -0.60 -1.22 -8.26
CA SER A 205 0.54 -0.94 -9.12
C SER A 205 1.15 0.43 -8.85
N PHE A 206 2.48 0.54 -8.90
CA PHE A 206 3.15 1.84 -8.89
C PHE A 206 2.84 2.69 -10.12
N TYR A 207 2.52 2.07 -11.26
CA TYR A 207 2.07 2.81 -12.44
C TYR A 207 0.73 3.50 -12.19
N LEU A 208 -0.23 2.79 -11.55
CA LEU A 208 -1.51 3.40 -11.14
C LEU A 208 -1.26 4.54 -10.16
N VAL A 209 -0.47 4.29 -9.12
CA VAL A 209 -0.11 5.29 -8.10
C VAL A 209 0.49 6.55 -8.74
N GLY A 210 1.48 6.38 -9.62
CA GLY A 210 2.11 7.50 -10.33
C GLY A 210 1.10 8.31 -11.16
N MET A 211 0.19 7.65 -11.87
CA MET A 211 -0.86 8.30 -12.65
C MET A 211 -1.86 9.05 -11.75
N VAL A 212 -2.32 8.45 -10.66
CA VAL A 212 -3.22 9.10 -9.69
C VAL A 212 -2.56 10.34 -9.10
N MET A 213 -1.31 10.23 -8.65
CA MET A 213 -0.57 11.36 -8.09
C MET A 213 -0.37 12.47 -9.11
N HIS A 214 -0.02 12.13 -10.35
CA HIS A 214 0.14 13.10 -11.45
C HIS A 214 -1.18 13.84 -11.75
N LEU A 215 -2.29 13.11 -11.91
CA LEU A 215 -3.61 13.70 -12.22
C LEU A 215 -4.11 14.62 -11.10
N LEU A 216 -3.76 14.31 -9.85
CA LEU A 216 -4.16 15.10 -8.68
C LEU A 216 -3.16 16.21 -8.34
N GLY A 217 -2.05 16.34 -9.07
CA GLY A 217 -1.01 17.33 -8.80
C GLY A 217 -0.29 17.10 -7.46
N ILE A 218 -0.20 15.84 -7.02
CA ILE A 218 0.47 15.46 -5.79
C ILE A 218 1.99 15.41 -6.05
N ASN A 219 2.73 16.35 -5.48
CA ASN A 219 4.18 16.35 -5.56
C ASN A 219 4.80 15.28 -4.67
N THR A 220 5.77 14.54 -5.20
CA THR A 220 6.55 13.53 -4.46
C THR A 220 7.65 14.16 -3.60
N ASP A 221 8.02 15.42 -3.89
CA ASP A 221 9.13 16.13 -3.25
C ASP A 221 8.71 16.90 -1.97
N SER A 222 7.44 16.86 -1.58
CA SER A 222 6.98 17.55 -0.37
C SER A 222 7.28 16.76 0.89
N THR A 223 8.52 16.79 1.33
CA THR A 223 8.90 16.69 2.74
C THR A 223 8.52 18.01 3.40
N ASN A 224 7.27 18.16 3.82
CA ASN A 224 6.85 19.18 4.78
C ASN A 224 6.35 18.48 6.04
#